data_c60151d28eceab912c528683d06b6244
#
_entry.id   c60151d28eceab912c528683d06b6244
#
_cell.length_a   1.000
_cell.length_b   1.000
_cell.length_c   1.000
_cell.angle_alpha   90.00
_cell.angle_beta   90.00
_cell.angle_gamma   90.00
#
_symmetry.space_group_name_H-M   'P 1'
#
loop_
_entity.id
_entity.type
_entity.pdbx_description
1 polymer ?
#
loop_
_entity_poly.entity_id
_entity_poly.type
_entity_poly.pdbx_seq_one_letter_code
_entity_poly.pdbx_strand_id
1 'polypeptide(L)'
;MGSVTSNQQPLIVAVCGDSGSGKTTLTDGMVRVFGQERVAHICLDDYHTFDRATRLRTGITALHPAANNIALMTEHLRCLARGESIIKPVYDHKTGTFANPEVLRPADIIIVHGLHPLYNEELRNLAHVHIYLDPEIALLQQWKIMRDSTVRGYTVEQVRQQMAIRRRDSRLFIQPQKQFADIIIRFSRGSLYYRTRDLAHLDVRLIEAKDAPKIDLSDVVEASKNGDRPALRLLEQEYAGEPRDVLEIDGTISHQKACELEDVIWAHMDTVSHLRPDCLSQLGLFYAGNILRQSDPLALTQLIVLYHVVNKMHEAASEETL
;
A
#
# COMPACT_ATOMS: atom_id res chain seq x y z
N MET A 1 2.76 33.70 2.37
CA MET A 1 2.49 32.87 3.56
C MET A 1 0.98 32.92 3.80
N GLY A 2 0.25 32.08 3.15
CA GLY A 2 -1.19 31.91 3.33
C GLY A 2 -1.42 30.53 3.88
N SER A 3 -1.77 30.43 5.18
CA SER A 3 -2.29 29.19 5.77
C SER A 3 -3.65 28.94 5.12
N VAL A 4 -3.70 27.98 4.21
CA VAL A 4 -4.98 27.41 3.79
C VAL A 4 -5.42 26.53 4.95
N THR A 5 -6.21 27.09 5.84
CA THR A 5 -7.04 26.32 6.79
C THR A 5 -8.21 25.78 5.97
N SER A 6 -8.01 24.67 5.26
CA SER A 6 -9.15 23.87 4.85
C SER A 6 -9.73 23.26 6.14
N ASN A 7 -10.99 23.58 6.41
CA ASN A 7 -11.74 23.03 7.55
C ASN A 7 -12.11 21.54 7.35
N GLN A 8 -11.47 20.90 6.40
CA GLN A 8 -11.75 19.55 5.95
C GLN A 8 -10.90 18.56 6.75
N GLN A 9 -11.53 17.53 7.30
CA GLN A 9 -10.81 16.47 8.02
C GLN A 9 -9.88 15.72 7.07
N PRO A 10 -8.67 15.31 7.53
CA PRO A 10 -7.75 14.54 6.72
C PRO A 10 -8.34 13.21 6.27
N LEU A 11 -8.16 12.84 5.01
CA LEU A 11 -8.46 11.50 4.54
C LEU A 11 -7.38 10.53 5.00
N ILE A 12 -7.76 9.44 5.66
CA ILE A 12 -6.81 8.44 6.20
C ILE A 12 -6.88 7.17 5.37
N VAL A 13 -5.72 6.75 4.83
CA VAL A 13 -5.55 5.53 4.05
C VAL A 13 -4.69 4.54 4.83
N ALA A 14 -5.23 3.37 5.15
CA ALA A 14 -4.53 2.31 5.86
C ALA A 14 -4.03 1.24 4.90
N VAL A 15 -2.71 0.99 4.88
CA VAL A 15 -2.07 0.01 4.00
C VAL A 15 -1.42 -1.10 4.82
N CYS A 16 -2.05 -2.27 4.83
CA CYS A 16 -1.65 -3.45 5.59
C CYS A 16 -0.95 -4.49 4.70
N GLY A 17 -0.24 -5.39 5.33
CA GLY A 17 0.37 -6.55 4.67
C GLY A 17 1.63 -7.01 5.36
N ASP A 18 2.10 -8.19 5.00
CA ASP A 18 3.27 -8.80 5.62
C ASP A 18 4.57 -8.00 5.33
N SER A 19 5.60 -8.28 6.11
CA SER A 19 6.91 -7.62 5.91
C SER A 19 7.51 -7.99 4.56
N GLY A 20 7.72 -7.00 3.71
CA GLY A 20 8.23 -7.18 2.34
C GLY A 20 7.15 -7.36 1.28
N SER A 21 5.87 -7.09 1.59
CA SER A 21 4.75 -7.22 0.65
C SER A 21 4.65 -6.10 -0.40
N GLY A 22 5.49 -5.07 -0.35
CA GLY A 22 5.46 -3.95 -1.30
C GLY A 22 4.70 -2.71 -0.82
N LYS A 23 4.31 -2.63 0.49
CA LYS A 23 3.57 -1.48 1.04
C LYS A 23 4.23 -0.15 0.72
N THR A 24 5.50 0.00 1.04
CA THR A 24 6.26 1.23 0.77
C THR A 24 6.26 1.57 -0.73
N THR A 25 6.45 0.59 -1.59
CA THR A 25 6.42 0.79 -3.04
C THR A 25 5.07 1.33 -3.52
N LEU A 26 3.96 0.79 -2.99
CA LEU A 26 2.61 1.27 -3.30
C LEU A 26 2.42 2.71 -2.81
N THR A 27 2.74 2.97 -1.53
CA THR A 27 2.53 4.29 -0.90
C THR A 27 3.43 5.37 -1.46
N ASP A 28 4.66 5.04 -1.85
CA ASP A 28 5.57 5.99 -2.51
C ASP A 28 5.00 6.53 -3.84
N GLY A 29 4.29 5.68 -4.60
CA GLY A 29 3.58 6.11 -5.81
C GLY A 29 2.50 7.14 -5.49
N MET A 30 1.72 6.92 -4.44
CA MET A 30 0.69 7.87 -3.99
C MET A 30 1.31 9.21 -3.56
N VAL A 31 2.39 9.17 -2.76
CA VAL A 31 3.10 10.38 -2.31
C VAL A 31 3.68 11.17 -3.49
N ARG A 32 4.19 10.49 -4.52
CA ARG A 32 4.71 11.18 -5.72
C ARG A 32 3.65 11.96 -6.47
N VAL A 33 2.44 11.42 -6.54
CA VAL A 33 1.32 12.08 -7.24
C VAL A 33 0.73 13.21 -6.41
N PHE A 34 0.39 12.95 -5.15
CA PHE A 34 -0.23 13.97 -4.30
C PHE A 34 0.73 15.10 -3.86
N GLY A 35 2.03 14.82 -3.83
CA GLY A 35 3.05 15.71 -3.28
C GLY A 35 3.31 15.47 -1.79
N GLN A 36 4.57 15.62 -1.38
CA GLN A 36 4.99 15.39 0.01
C GLN A 36 4.35 16.37 1.00
N GLU A 37 4.02 17.55 0.54
CA GLU A 37 3.40 18.62 1.35
C GLU A 37 1.92 18.31 1.68
N ARG A 38 1.26 17.48 0.88
CA ARG A 38 -0.15 17.11 1.06
C ARG A 38 -0.35 15.75 1.72
N VAL A 39 0.74 15.00 1.97
CA VAL A 39 0.67 13.65 2.52
C VAL A 39 1.48 13.54 3.81
N ALA A 40 0.83 13.26 4.92
CA ALA A 40 1.48 12.80 6.14
C ALA A 40 1.64 11.27 6.07
N HIS A 41 2.87 10.79 6.19
CA HIS A 41 3.20 9.37 6.01
C HIS A 41 3.68 8.75 7.33
N ILE A 42 2.99 7.70 7.79
CA ILE A 42 3.28 7.00 9.04
C ILE A 42 3.65 5.55 8.76
N CYS A 43 4.89 5.19 9.11
CA CYS A 43 5.33 3.80 9.17
C CYS A 43 5.05 3.22 10.55
N LEU A 44 4.23 2.18 10.64
CA LEU A 44 3.90 1.57 11.95
C LEU A 44 5.06 0.76 12.55
N ASP A 45 6.10 0.45 11.78
CA ASP A 45 7.33 -0.14 12.33
C ASP A 45 8.04 0.81 13.31
N ASP A 46 7.77 2.13 13.24
CA ASP A 46 8.27 3.12 14.19
C ASP A 46 7.73 2.90 15.62
N TYR A 47 6.59 2.25 15.75
CA TYR A 47 5.92 2.02 17.04
C TYR A 47 6.30 0.70 17.69
N HIS A 48 7.43 0.09 17.34
CA HIS A 48 7.93 -1.06 18.09
C HIS A 48 8.12 -0.74 19.57
N THR A 49 7.67 -1.65 20.45
CA THR A 49 7.88 -1.54 21.91
C THR A 49 9.30 -1.93 22.31
N PHE A 50 9.92 -2.83 21.54
CA PHE A 50 11.24 -3.38 21.84
C PHE A 50 12.20 -3.20 20.65
N ASP A 51 13.45 -2.90 20.96
CA ASP A 51 14.54 -2.93 19.99
C ASP A 51 14.80 -4.36 19.46
N ARG A 52 15.63 -4.48 18.43
CA ARG A 52 15.95 -5.76 17.82
C ARG A 52 16.62 -6.73 18.79
N ALA A 53 17.54 -6.23 19.62
CA ALA A 53 18.28 -7.06 20.57
C ALA A 53 17.35 -7.66 21.63
N THR A 54 16.43 -6.86 22.15
CA THR A 54 15.41 -7.32 23.12
C THR A 54 14.47 -8.32 22.50
N ARG A 55 13.98 -8.10 21.26
CA ARG A 55 13.12 -9.09 20.57
C ARG A 55 13.86 -10.43 20.35
N LEU A 56 15.13 -10.40 19.98
CA LEU A 56 15.92 -11.62 19.83
C LEU A 56 16.10 -12.37 21.14
N ARG A 57 16.34 -11.65 22.24
CA ARG A 57 16.53 -12.25 23.58
C ARG A 57 15.23 -12.85 24.12
N THR A 58 14.09 -12.19 23.88
CA THR A 58 12.79 -12.62 24.40
C THR A 58 12.05 -13.61 23.48
N GLY A 59 12.52 -13.79 22.25
CA GLY A 59 11.87 -14.61 21.23
C GLY A 59 10.58 -14.01 20.65
N ILE A 60 10.20 -12.78 21.05
CA ILE A 60 9.03 -12.10 20.48
C ILE A 60 9.36 -11.56 19.08
N THR A 61 8.48 -11.81 18.10
CA THR A 61 8.71 -11.29 16.75
C THR A 61 8.17 -9.86 16.60
N ALA A 62 8.66 -9.14 15.58
CA ALA A 62 8.13 -7.83 15.22
C ALA A 62 6.65 -7.87 14.78
N LEU A 63 6.14 -9.05 14.39
CA LEU A 63 4.78 -9.26 13.93
C LEU A 63 3.78 -9.47 15.09
N HIS A 64 4.29 -9.76 16.28
CA HIS A 64 3.44 -9.96 17.44
C HIS A 64 2.89 -8.61 17.94
N PRO A 65 1.58 -8.46 18.21
CA PRO A 65 1.00 -7.19 18.66
C PRO A 65 1.67 -6.62 19.91
N ALA A 66 2.06 -7.48 20.88
CA ALA A 66 2.74 -7.03 22.10
C ALA A 66 4.16 -6.45 21.84
N ALA A 67 4.73 -6.65 20.65
CA ALA A 67 5.97 -6.00 20.25
C ALA A 67 5.77 -4.61 19.62
N ASN A 68 4.53 -4.14 19.59
CA ASN A 68 4.12 -2.89 18.95
C ASN A 68 3.21 -2.08 19.89
N ASN A 69 3.44 -0.79 20.01
CA ASN A 69 2.63 0.09 20.85
C ASN A 69 1.35 0.51 20.10
N ILE A 70 0.39 -0.43 20.01
CA ILE A 70 -0.88 -0.24 19.30
C ILE A 70 -1.68 0.93 19.89
N ALA A 71 -1.64 1.10 21.22
CA ALA A 71 -2.35 2.20 21.89
C ALA A 71 -1.82 3.57 21.45
N LEU A 72 -0.49 3.74 21.40
CA LEU A 72 0.13 4.97 20.94
C LEU A 72 -0.12 5.22 19.44
N MET A 73 -0.11 4.16 18.60
CA MET A 73 -0.48 4.27 17.19
C MET A 73 -1.89 4.84 17.04
N THR A 74 -2.84 4.27 17.78
CA THR A 74 -4.25 4.68 17.73
C THR A 74 -4.42 6.13 18.21
N GLU A 75 -3.77 6.50 19.30
CA GLU A 75 -3.82 7.88 19.82
C GLU A 75 -3.22 8.89 18.83
N HIS A 76 -2.06 8.59 18.26
CA HIS A 76 -1.43 9.45 17.27
C HIS A 76 -2.29 9.60 16.00
N LEU A 77 -2.90 8.52 15.53
CA LEU A 77 -3.79 8.59 14.37
C LEU A 77 -5.04 9.41 14.67
N ARG A 78 -5.58 9.30 15.90
CA ARG A 78 -6.70 10.12 16.36
C ARG A 78 -6.35 11.60 16.43
N CYS A 79 -5.15 11.96 16.95
CA CYS A 79 -4.66 13.33 16.96
C CYS A 79 -4.57 13.91 15.55
N LEU A 80 -3.94 13.16 14.63
CA LEU A 80 -3.80 13.60 13.25
C LEU A 80 -5.15 13.74 12.54
N ALA A 81 -6.12 12.85 12.81
CA ALA A 81 -7.48 12.96 12.29
C ALA A 81 -8.20 14.25 12.73
N ARG A 82 -7.83 14.79 13.92
CA ARG A 82 -8.34 16.09 14.41
C ARG A 82 -7.52 17.29 13.95
N GLY A 83 -6.54 17.09 13.07
CA GLY A 83 -5.66 18.17 12.62
C GLY A 83 -4.56 18.53 13.62
N GLU A 84 -4.29 17.69 14.62
CA GLU A 84 -3.28 17.93 15.65
C GLU A 84 -1.94 17.31 15.26
N SER A 85 -0.84 18.02 15.50
CA SER A 85 0.51 17.47 15.28
C SER A 85 0.87 16.49 16.39
N ILE A 86 1.69 15.49 16.05
CA ILE A 86 2.20 14.48 16.97
C ILE A 86 3.72 14.48 17.04
N ILE A 87 4.25 13.89 18.10
CA ILE A 87 5.69 13.54 18.21
C ILE A 87 5.78 12.02 18.12
N LYS A 88 6.07 11.52 16.92
CA LYS A 88 6.14 10.07 16.68
C LYS A 88 7.50 9.49 17.01
N PRO A 89 7.58 8.26 17.53
CA PRO A 89 8.84 7.53 17.62
C PRO A 89 9.41 7.26 16.22
N VAL A 90 10.69 6.97 16.16
CA VAL A 90 11.40 6.58 14.93
C VAL A 90 12.21 5.33 15.20
N TYR A 91 12.02 4.30 14.37
CA TYR A 91 12.77 3.06 14.46
C TYR A 91 13.78 2.93 13.31
N ASP A 92 15.07 2.90 13.66
CA ASP A 92 16.11 2.70 12.68
C ASP A 92 16.32 1.21 12.35
N HIS A 93 15.91 0.82 11.17
CA HIS A 93 16.07 -0.56 10.69
C HIS A 93 17.53 -0.99 10.47
N LYS A 94 18.47 -0.07 10.32
CA LYS A 94 19.90 -0.41 10.15
C LYS A 94 20.48 -0.86 11.49
N THR A 95 20.36 -0.04 12.50
CA THR A 95 20.84 -0.35 13.86
C THR A 95 19.92 -1.33 14.59
N GLY A 96 18.64 -1.28 14.32
CA GLY A 96 17.61 -2.05 15.02
C GLY A 96 17.21 -1.47 16.35
N THR A 97 17.41 -0.16 16.54
CA THR A 97 17.12 0.61 17.76
C THR A 97 16.21 1.81 17.44
N PHE A 98 15.88 2.58 18.46
CA PHE A 98 15.12 3.80 18.30
C PHE A 98 16.04 4.99 18.06
N ALA A 99 15.63 5.88 17.15
CA ALA A 99 16.23 7.18 16.90
C ALA A 99 15.48 8.28 17.68
N ASN A 100 15.89 9.54 17.51
CA ASN A 100 15.19 10.67 18.10
C ASN A 100 13.76 10.75 17.52
N PRO A 101 12.75 10.99 18.35
CA PRO A 101 11.38 11.23 17.87
C PRO A 101 11.32 12.42 16.95
N GLU A 102 10.35 12.44 16.05
CA GLU A 102 10.13 13.51 15.09
C GLU A 102 8.72 14.07 15.14
N VAL A 103 8.57 15.36 14.85
CA VAL A 103 7.27 16.02 14.74
C VAL A 103 6.66 15.67 13.39
N LEU A 104 5.46 15.11 13.41
CA LEU A 104 4.63 14.92 12.22
C LEU A 104 3.41 15.83 12.31
N ARG A 105 3.21 16.63 11.26
CA ARG A 105 2.04 17.50 11.13
C ARG A 105 0.96 16.81 10.31
N PRO A 106 -0.32 17.09 10.57
CA PRO A 106 -1.40 16.64 9.71
C PRO A 106 -1.25 17.23 8.31
N ALA A 107 -1.79 16.52 7.33
CA ALA A 107 -1.87 16.94 5.94
C ALA A 107 -3.23 16.50 5.38
N ASP A 108 -3.56 16.89 4.15
CA ASP A 108 -4.84 16.55 3.51
C ASP A 108 -5.09 15.03 3.48
N ILE A 109 -4.01 14.28 3.28
CA ILE A 109 -4.02 12.82 3.25
C ILE A 109 -3.05 12.28 4.29
N ILE A 110 -3.48 11.31 5.07
CA ILE A 110 -2.65 10.56 6.01
C ILE A 110 -2.54 9.13 5.52
N ILE A 111 -1.34 8.71 5.12
CA ILE A 111 -1.07 7.32 4.77
C ILE A 111 -0.44 6.61 5.96
N VAL A 112 -1.15 5.66 6.54
CA VAL A 112 -0.64 4.80 7.60
C VAL A 112 -0.38 3.40 7.04
N HIS A 113 0.87 2.95 7.08
CA HIS A 113 1.22 1.64 6.55
C HIS A 113 2.05 0.82 7.53
N GLY A 114 1.87 -0.50 7.50
CA GLY A 114 2.65 -1.38 8.37
C GLY A 114 2.07 -2.77 8.54
N LEU A 115 2.36 -3.35 9.70
CA LEU A 115 1.92 -4.70 10.05
C LEU A 115 0.52 -4.73 10.69
N HIS A 116 0.11 -3.65 11.37
CA HIS A 116 -1.08 -3.64 12.21
C HIS A 116 -2.08 -2.49 11.96
N PRO A 117 -2.15 -1.83 10.78
CA PRO A 117 -3.05 -0.70 10.61
C PRO A 117 -4.53 -1.09 10.64
N LEU A 118 -4.87 -2.37 10.42
CA LEU A 118 -6.24 -2.90 10.47
C LEU A 118 -6.45 -3.87 11.65
N TYR A 119 -5.54 -3.89 12.63
CA TYR A 119 -5.52 -4.90 13.68
C TYR A 119 -6.71 -4.81 14.63
N ASN A 120 -7.05 -3.62 15.13
CA ASN A 120 -8.19 -3.42 16.00
C ASN A 120 -9.27 -2.55 15.35
N GLU A 121 -10.47 -2.60 15.90
CA GLU A 121 -11.62 -1.88 15.39
C GLU A 121 -11.41 -0.36 15.39
N GLU A 122 -10.77 0.17 16.42
CA GLU A 122 -10.55 1.60 16.56
C GLU A 122 -9.64 2.16 15.45
N LEU A 123 -8.53 1.45 15.13
CA LEU A 123 -7.67 1.82 13.99
C LEU A 123 -8.43 1.77 12.65
N ARG A 124 -9.27 0.74 12.47
CA ARG A 124 -10.10 0.62 11.27
C ARG A 124 -11.10 1.79 11.15
N ASN A 125 -11.79 2.11 12.24
CA ASN A 125 -12.79 3.19 12.24
C ASN A 125 -12.20 4.58 12.02
N LEU A 126 -10.90 4.77 12.26
CA LEU A 126 -10.19 6.01 11.94
C LEU A 126 -9.79 6.11 10.47
N ALA A 127 -9.65 4.98 9.77
CA ALA A 127 -9.26 4.97 8.37
C ALA A 127 -10.48 4.96 7.43
N HIS A 128 -10.37 5.66 6.31
CA HIS A 128 -11.42 5.81 5.30
C HIS A 128 -11.26 4.82 4.15
N VAL A 129 -10.03 4.37 3.89
CA VAL A 129 -9.71 3.38 2.85
C VAL A 129 -8.76 2.33 3.43
N HIS A 130 -9.13 1.06 3.30
CA HIS A 130 -8.38 -0.07 3.84
C HIS A 130 -7.81 -0.91 2.70
N ILE A 131 -6.48 -0.98 2.62
CA ILE A 131 -5.78 -1.72 1.57
C ILE A 131 -4.96 -2.84 2.21
N TYR A 132 -5.03 -4.04 1.65
CA TYR A 132 -4.19 -5.16 2.05
C TYR A 132 -3.34 -5.67 0.89
N LEU A 133 -2.02 -5.73 1.08
CA LEU A 133 -1.09 -6.30 0.08
C LEU A 133 -0.86 -7.79 0.36
N ASP A 134 -1.29 -8.64 -0.58
CA ASP A 134 -1.25 -10.11 -0.52
C ASP A 134 -0.48 -10.71 -1.70
N PRO A 135 0.79 -10.39 -1.92
CA PRO A 135 1.54 -10.98 -3.03
C PRO A 135 1.65 -12.50 -2.89
N GLU A 136 1.82 -13.19 -4.00
CA GLU A 136 2.13 -14.61 -4.02
C GLU A 136 3.30 -14.92 -3.08
N ILE A 137 3.19 -15.98 -2.28
CA ILE A 137 4.18 -16.33 -1.23
C ILE A 137 5.61 -16.37 -1.79
N ALA A 138 5.80 -16.90 -2.98
CA ALA A 138 7.12 -16.97 -3.59
C ALA A 138 7.69 -15.58 -3.96
N LEU A 139 6.83 -14.64 -4.39
CA LEU A 139 7.22 -13.24 -4.60
C LEU A 139 7.54 -12.55 -3.29
N LEU A 140 6.70 -12.71 -2.27
CA LEU A 140 6.96 -12.17 -0.93
C LEU A 140 8.33 -12.62 -0.41
N GLN A 141 8.65 -13.90 -0.55
CA GLN A 141 9.96 -14.46 -0.15
C GLN A 141 11.10 -13.84 -0.96
N GLN A 142 10.95 -13.77 -2.27
CA GLN A 142 11.96 -13.20 -3.17
C GLN A 142 12.22 -11.72 -2.83
N TRP A 143 11.18 -10.91 -2.70
CA TRP A 143 11.28 -9.49 -2.39
C TRP A 143 11.90 -9.24 -1.02
N LYS A 144 11.49 -10.03 -0.03
CA LYS A 144 12.03 -9.91 1.31
C LYS A 144 13.50 -10.30 1.37
N ILE A 145 13.88 -11.40 0.74
CA ILE A 145 15.29 -11.82 0.65
C ILE A 145 16.10 -10.72 -0.04
N MET A 146 15.65 -10.26 -1.21
CA MET A 146 16.34 -9.21 -1.97
C MET A 146 16.52 -7.93 -1.15
N ARG A 147 15.45 -7.39 -0.55
CA ARG A 147 15.53 -6.17 0.26
C ARG A 147 16.44 -6.34 1.48
N ASP A 148 16.24 -7.40 2.26
CA ASP A 148 16.93 -7.56 3.53
C ASP A 148 18.42 -7.91 3.34
N SER A 149 18.79 -8.57 2.22
CA SER A 149 20.20 -8.85 1.90
C SER A 149 20.93 -7.65 1.28
N THR A 150 20.25 -6.81 0.48
CA THR A 150 20.91 -5.67 -0.18
C THR A 150 20.91 -4.40 0.67
N VAL A 151 19.81 -4.14 1.42
CA VAL A 151 19.62 -2.87 2.14
C VAL A 151 19.92 -3.00 3.64
N ARG A 152 19.59 -4.17 4.24
CA ARG A 152 19.68 -4.37 5.71
C ARG A 152 20.87 -5.18 6.16
N GLY A 153 21.69 -5.68 5.24
CA GLY A 153 22.93 -6.40 5.53
C GLY A 153 22.78 -7.82 6.08
N TYR A 154 21.59 -8.44 5.95
CA TYR A 154 21.39 -9.84 6.36
C TYR A 154 21.89 -10.81 5.29
N THR A 155 22.34 -12.00 5.71
CA THR A 155 22.57 -13.09 4.75
C THR A 155 21.21 -13.68 4.33
N VAL A 156 21.18 -14.31 3.15
CA VAL A 156 19.97 -14.99 2.64
C VAL A 156 19.45 -16.03 3.63
N GLU A 157 20.38 -16.75 4.28
CA GLU A 157 20.04 -17.78 5.27
C GLU A 157 19.39 -17.16 6.52
N GLN A 158 19.93 -16.05 7.03
CA GLN A 158 19.34 -15.32 8.15
C GLN A 158 17.92 -14.84 7.83
N VAL A 159 17.69 -14.35 6.60
CA VAL A 159 16.35 -13.91 6.18
C VAL A 159 15.39 -15.10 6.15
N ARG A 160 15.80 -16.25 5.59
CA ARG A 160 14.98 -17.47 5.56
C ARG A 160 14.60 -17.96 6.96
N GLN A 161 15.57 -17.99 7.88
CA GLN A 161 15.32 -18.35 9.28
C GLN A 161 14.33 -17.41 9.95
N GLN A 162 14.51 -16.10 9.78
CA GLN A 162 13.58 -15.10 10.31
C GLN A 162 12.17 -15.28 9.74
N MET A 163 12.04 -15.59 8.46
CA MET A 163 10.72 -15.85 7.84
C MET A 163 10.07 -17.09 8.43
N ALA A 164 10.82 -18.16 8.66
CA ALA A 164 10.31 -19.38 9.28
C ALA A 164 9.77 -19.11 10.69
N ILE A 165 10.54 -18.40 11.52
CA ILE A 165 10.15 -18.03 12.90
C ILE A 165 8.88 -17.15 12.89
N ARG A 166 8.79 -16.18 11.98
CA ARG A 166 7.68 -15.23 11.91
C ARG A 166 6.39 -15.78 11.29
N ARG A 167 6.45 -16.95 10.66
CA ARG A 167 5.31 -17.54 9.94
C ARG A 167 4.07 -17.77 10.81
N ARG A 168 4.27 -18.11 12.08
CA ARG A 168 3.15 -18.29 13.02
C ARG A 168 2.47 -16.97 13.30
N ASP A 169 3.23 -15.94 13.65
CA ASP A 169 2.69 -14.61 14.00
C ASP A 169 2.06 -13.93 12.79
N SER A 170 2.63 -14.10 11.59
CA SER A 170 2.01 -13.62 10.35
C SER A 170 0.58 -14.21 10.19
N ARG A 171 0.43 -15.53 10.37
CA ARG A 171 -0.88 -16.20 10.26
C ARG A 171 -1.87 -15.78 11.35
N LEU A 172 -1.38 -15.51 12.56
CA LEU A 172 -2.25 -15.18 13.68
C LEU A 172 -2.64 -13.70 13.72
N PHE A 173 -1.77 -12.79 13.30
CA PHE A 173 -1.96 -11.37 13.55
C PHE A 173 -1.97 -10.48 12.30
N ILE A 174 -1.30 -10.90 11.21
CA ILE A 174 -1.21 -10.07 10.01
C ILE A 174 -2.25 -10.51 8.97
N GLN A 175 -2.26 -11.80 8.60
CA GLN A 175 -3.15 -12.31 7.56
C GLN A 175 -4.66 -12.15 7.88
N PRO A 176 -5.12 -12.27 9.13
CA PRO A 176 -6.54 -12.05 9.43
C PRO A 176 -7.03 -10.63 9.14
N GLN A 177 -6.15 -9.64 9.11
CA GLN A 177 -6.53 -8.25 8.80
C GLN A 177 -7.04 -8.08 7.36
N LYS A 178 -6.74 -9.02 6.47
CA LYS A 178 -7.21 -9.05 5.09
C LYS A 178 -8.75 -9.01 4.96
N GLN A 179 -9.47 -9.59 5.90
CA GLN A 179 -10.93 -9.59 5.89
C GLN A 179 -11.56 -8.19 6.03
N PHE A 180 -10.79 -7.24 6.56
CA PHE A 180 -11.23 -5.86 6.79
C PHE A 180 -10.78 -4.90 5.68
N ALA A 181 -10.16 -5.40 4.62
CA ALA A 181 -9.69 -4.59 3.52
C ALA A 181 -10.82 -4.31 2.51
N ASP A 182 -10.94 -3.05 2.11
CA ASP A 182 -11.79 -2.64 0.98
C ASP A 182 -11.19 -3.17 -0.33
N ILE A 183 -9.86 -3.10 -0.44
CA ILE A 183 -9.11 -3.54 -1.62
C ILE A 183 -7.97 -4.47 -1.20
N ILE A 184 -7.94 -5.68 -1.75
CA ILE A 184 -6.81 -6.59 -1.62
C ILE A 184 -6.03 -6.58 -2.93
N ILE A 185 -4.74 -6.24 -2.86
CA ILE A 185 -3.86 -6.19 -4.04
C ILE A 185 -2.96 -7.42 -4.02
N ARG A 186 -3.10 -8.26 -5.05
CA ARG A 186 -2.36 -9.50 -5.20
C ARG A 186 -1.46 -9.47 -6.42
N PHE A 187 -0.15 -9.44 -6.20
CA PHE A 187 0.85 -9.63 -7.24
C PHE A 187 1.14 -11.12 -7.43
N SER A 188 1.19 -11.57 -8.66
CA SER A 188 1.47 -12.95 -9.02
C SER A 188 2.41 -13.07 -10.23
N ARG A 189 3.05 -14.21 -10.35
CA ARG A 189 3.97 -14.51 -11.43
C ARG A 189 3.20 -14.96 -12.67
N GLY A 190 3.05 -14.05 -13.63
CA GLY A 190 2.39 -14.33 -14.92
C GLY A 190 3.29 -15.03 -15.93
N SER A 191 2.73 -15.25 -17.12
CA SER A 191 3.42 -15.97 -18.22
C SER A 191 4.72 -15.31 -18.63
N LEU A 192 4.77 -13.99 -18.68
CA LEU A 192 5.97 -13.24 -19.09
C LEU A 192 7.05 -13.32 -18.00
N TYR A 193 6.66 -13.22 -16.72
CA TYR A 193 7.61 -13.43 -15.62
C TYR A 193 8.28 -14.81 -15.68
N TYR A 194 7.53 -15.89 -15.95
CA TYR A 194 8.12 -17.23 -16.06
C TYR A 194 9.14 -17.35 -17.19
N ARG A 195 8.96 -16.59 -18.28
CA ARG A 195 9.91 -16.57 -19.41
C ARG A 195 11.13 -15.70 -19.16
N THR A 196 10.93 -14.50 -18.56
CA THR A 196 11.97 -13.47 -18.43
C THR A 196 12.60 -13.37 -17.05
N ARG A 197 11.89 -13.84 -16.01
CA ARG A 197 12.22 -13.63 -14.59
C ARG A 197 12.21 -12.16 -14.19
N ASP A 198 11.56 -11.31 -14.97
CA ASP A 198 11.52 -9.87 -14.77
C ASP A 198 10.35 -9.47 -13.85
N LEU A 199 10.68 -8.83 -12.73
CA LEU A 199 9.72 -8.34 -11.74
C LEU A 199 8.87 -7.14 -12.24
N ALA A 200 9.24 -6.54 -13.37
CA ALA A 200 8.43 -5.49 -13.99
C ALA A 200 7.13 -6.04 -14.62
N HIS A 201 7.06 -7.34 -14.87
CA HIS A 201 5.98 -8.02 -15.59
C HIS A 201 5.21 -9.00 -14.70
N LEU A 202 4.72 -8.52 -13.58
CA LEU A 202 3.85 -9.30 -12.70
C LEU A 202 2.39 -9.06 -13.05
N ASP A 203 1.58 -10.12 -13.01
CA ASP A 203 0.14 -9.97 -13.05
C ASP A 203 -0.36 -9.40 -11.72
N VAL A 204 -1.37 -8.54 -11.78
CA VAL A 204 -1.96 -7.94 -10.58
C VAL A 204 -3.45 -8.21 -10.56
N ARG A 205 -3.98 -8.50 -9.37
CA ARG A 205 -5.40 -8.55 -9.10
C ARG A 205 -5.73 -7.57 -7.99
N LEU A 206 -6.68 -6.68 -8.26
CA LEU A 206 -7.35 -5.87 -7.25
C LEU A 206 -8.67 -6.57 -6.95
N ILE A 207 -8.83 -7.03 -5.71
CA ILE A 207 -10.00 -7.78 -5.24
C ILE A 207 -10.75 -6.85 -4.30
N GLU A 208 -11.92 -6.38 -4.73
CA GLU A 208 -12.71 -5.38 -4.02
C GLU A 208 -13.72 -6.04 -3.09
N ALA A 209 -13.88 -5.46 -1.90
CA ALA A 209 -14.95 -5.84 -1.00
C ALA A 209 -16.30 -5.46 -1.64
N LYS A 210 -17.36 -6.26 -1.35
CA LYS A 210 -18.69 -6.01 -1.89
C LYS A 210 -19.25 -4.63 -1.51
N ASP A 211 -18.88 -4.18 -0.31
CA ASP A 211 -19.33 -2.91 0.27
C ASP A 211 -18.29 -1.79 0.11
N ALA A 212 -17.18 -2.05 -0.62
CA ALA A 212 -16.21 -1.01 -0.93
C ALA A 212 -16.83 0.06 -1.83
N PRO A 213 -16.45 1.33 -1.67
CA PRO A 213 -16.82 2.38 -2.61
C PRO A 213 -16.39 1.99 -4.02
N LYS A 214 -17.36 1.82 -4.92
CA LYS A 214 -17.06 1.38 -6.28
C LYS A 214 -16.62 2.54 -7.14
N ILE A 215 -15.57 2.32 -7.92
CA ILE A 215 -15.15 3.20 -9.01
C ILE A 215 -15.65 2.60 -10.33
N ASP A 216 -16.02 3.46 -11.28
CA ASP A 216 -16.39 3.01 -12.62
C ASP A 216 -15.11 2.88 -13.47
N LEU A 217 -14.80 1.66 -13.86
CA LEU A 217 -13.69 1.32 -14.75
C LEU A 217 -14.17 0.71 -16.08
N SER A 218 -15.47 0.83 -16.41
CA SER A 218 -16.05 0.18 -17.57
C SER A 218 -15.39 0.60 -18.88
N ASP A 219 -15.13 1.89 -19.06
CA ASP A 219 -14.45 2.44 -20.22
C ASP A 219 -12.96 2.12 -20.25
N VAL A 220 -12.29 2.06 -19.07
CA VAL A 220 -10.89 1.63 -18.96
C VAL A 220 -10.75 0.17 -19.41
N VAL A 221 -11.65 -0.70 -18.94
CA VAL A 221 -11.70 -2.10 -19.36
C VAL A 221 -12.02 -2.23 -20.86
N GLU A 222 -12.96 -1.43 -21.37
CA GLU A 222 -13.28 -1.41 -22.81
C GLU A 222 -12.07 -0.94 -23.65
N ALA A 223 -11.42 0.14 -23.25
CA ALA A 223 -10.19 0.63 -23.90
C ALA A 223 -9.04 -0.39 -23.88
N SER A 224 -9.05 -1.29 -22.90
CA SER A 224 -8.02 -2.34 -22.78
C SER A 224 -8.16 -3.47 -23.80
N LYS A 225 -9.34 -3.60 -24.48
CA LYS A 225 -9.67 -4.72 -25.38
C LYS A 225 -9.03 -4.62 -26.78
N ASN A 226 -8.30 -3.56 -27.07
CA ASN A 226 -7.64 -3.40 -28.36
C ASN A 226 -6.44 -4.36 -28.47
N GLY A 227 -6.65 -5.51 -29.18
CA GLY A 227 -5.65 -6.55 -29.40
C GLY A 227 -6.22 -7.95 -29.14
N ASP A 228 -5.39 -8.98 -29.32
CA ASP A 228 -5.79 -10.39 -29.16
C ASP A 228 -6.12 -10.77 -27.70
N ARG A 229 -5.66 -9.97 -26.75
CA ARG A 229 -5.87 -10.19 -25.31
C ARG A 229 -6.11 -8.86 -24.58
N PRO A 230 -7.21 -8.71 -23.84
CA PRO A 230 -7.44 -7.51 -23.06
C PRO A 230 -6.36 -7.38 -21.96
N ALA A 231 -5.80 -6.17 -21.81
CA ALA A 231 -4.81 -5.88 -20.80
C ALA A 231 -5.41 -5.81 -19.39
N LEU A 232 -6.69 -5.42 -19.31
CA LEU A 232 -7.49 -5.42 -18.08
C LEU A 232 -8.71 -6.32 -18.25
N ARG A 233 -9.09 -7.01 -17.19
CA ARG A 233 -10.31 -7.83 -17.14
C ARG A 233 -11.04 -7.62 -15.82
N LEU A 234 -12.32 -7.34 -15.89
CA LEU A 234 -13.20 -7.33 -14.73
C LEU A 234 -13.89 -8.70 -14.62
N LEU A 235 -13.74 -9.34 -13.49
CA LEU A 235 -14.23 -10.68 -13.18
C LEU A 235 -14.97 -10.65 -11.87
N GLU A 236 -15.99 -11.50 -11.74
CA GLU A 236 -16.58 -11.82 -10.44
C GLU A 236 -15.99 -13.17 -9.99
N GLN A 237 -15.36 -13.20 -8.83
CA GLN A 237 -14.76 -14.42 -8.26
C GLN A 237 -15.16 -14.57 -6.80
N GLU A 238 -15.29 -15.82 -6.38
CA GLU A 238 -15.41 -16.14 -4.96
C GLU A 238 -14.05 -15.95 -4.26
N TYR A 239 -14.05 -15.14 -3.19
CA TYR A 239 -12.91 -14.94 -2.34
C TYR A 239 -13.31 -15.10 -0.87
N ALA A 240 -12.71 -16.08 -0.19
CA ALA A 240 -13.04 -16.43 1.19
C ALA A 240 -14.53 -16.77 1.44
N GLY A 241 -15.21 -17.34 0.45
CA GLY A 241 -16.62 -17.72 0.54
C GLY A 241 -17.61 -16.62 0.14
N GLU A 242 -17.13 -15.45 -0.29
CA GLU A 242 -17.95 -14.31 -0.69
C GLU A 242 -17.66 -13.92 -2.15
N PRO A 243 -18.67 -13.56 -2.95
CA PRO A 243 -18.46 -13.02 -4.28
C PRO A 243 -17.78 -11.65 -4.18
N ARG A 244 -16.72 -11.43 -4.96
CA ARG A 244 -15.95 -10.20 -5.03
C ARG A 244 -15.72 -9.80 -6.48
N ASP A 245 -15.74 -8.48 -6.72
CA ASP A 245 -15.29 -7.94 -8.00
C ASP A 245 -13.75 -7.99 -8.04
N VAL A 246 -13.20 -8.48 -9.13
CA VAL A 246 -11.76 -8.63 -9.32
C VAL A 246 -11.35 -7.97 -10.62
N LEU A 247 -10.54 -6.92 -10.52
CA LEU A 247 -9.87 -6.35 -11.67
C LEU A 247 -8.50 -7.03 -11.83
N GLU A 248 -8.30 -7.68 -12.97
CA GLU A 248 -7.00 -8.24 -13.35
C GLU A 248 -6.26 -7.30 -14.30
N ILE A 249 -4.97 -7.08 -14.03
CA ILE A 249 -4.02 -6.37 -14.89
C ILE A 249 -3.00 -7.39 -15.38
N ASP A 250 -2.92 -7.58 -16.69
CA ASP A 250 -1.99 -8.54 -17.33
C ASP A 250 -0.56 -7.98 -17.29
N GLY A 251 0.38 -8.76 -16.75
CA GLY A 251 1.79 -8.41 -16.68
C GLY A 251 2.49 -8.29 -18.04
N THR A 252 1.81 -8.67 -19.13
CA THR A 252 2.31 -8.53 -20.51
C THR A 252 1.91 -7.21 -21.16
N ILE A 253 1.19 -6.33 -20.46
CA ILE A 253 0.78 -5.03 -20.98
C ILE A 253 1.98 -4.26 -21.53
N SER A 254 1.82 -3.68 -22.73
CA SER A 254 2.85 -2.81 -23.29
C SER A 254 2.81 -1.43 -22.67
N HIS A 255 3.97 -0.77 -22.62
CA HIS A 255 4.06 0.60 -22.10
C HIS A 255 3.10 1.57 -22.81
N GLN A 256 3.02 1.48 -24.15
CA GLN A 256 2.07 2.30 -24.92
C GLN A 256 0.62 2.10 -24.44
N LYS A 257 0.20 0.82 -24.26
CA LYS A 257 -1.17 0.53 -23.81
C LYS A 257 -1.40 0.99 -22.37
N ALA A 258 -0.42 0.86 -21.49
CA ALA A 258 -0.51 1.38 -20.13
C ALA A 258 -0.71 2.90 -20.12
N CYS A 259 0.03 3.64 -20.97
CA CYS A 259 -0.15 5.09 -21.13
C CYS A 259 -1.55 5.47 -21.61
N GLU A 260 -2.09 4.76 -22.61
CA GLU A 260 -3.45 4.99 -23.10
C GLU A 260 -4.49 4.78 -21.98
N LEU A 261 -4.33 3.73 -21.16
CA LEU A 261 -5.25 3.45 -20.06
C LEU A 261 -5.10 4.45 -18.90
N GLU A 262 -3.90 4.92 -18.64
CA GLU A 262 -3.67 5.99 -17.65
C GLU A 262 -4.39 7.28 -18.04
N ASP A 263 -4.39 7.65 -19.33
CA ASP A 263 -5.14 8.81 -19.84
C ASP A 263 -6.64 8.68 -19.55
N VAL A 264 -7.21 7.50 -19.76
CA VAL A 264 -8.62 7.22 -19.48
C VAL A 264 -8.91 7.32 -17.97
N ILE A 265 -8.07 6.72 -17.13
CA ILE A 265 -8.25 6.76 -15.67
C ILE A 265 -8.15 8.20 -15.15
N TRP A 266 -7.19 8.99 -15.65
CA TRP A 266 -7.04 10.40 -15.25
C TRP A 266 -8.26 11.25 -15.63
N ALA A 267 -8.96 10.92 -16.72
CA ALA A 267 -10.19 11.62 -17.10
C ALA A 267 -11.33 11.47 -16.07
N HIS A 268 -11.31 10.42 -15.24
CA HIS A 268 -12.25 10.25 -14.12
C HIS A 268 -11.84 11.04 -12.85
N MET A 269 -10.65 11.60 -12.82
CA MET A 269 -10.12 12.31 -11.66
C MET A 269 -9.95 13.82 -11.92
N ASP A 270 -10.91 14.43 -12.62
CA ASP A 270 -10.85 15.83 -13.07
C ASP A 270 -10.51 16.84 -11.97
N THR A 271 -11.06 16.64 -10.77
CA THR A 271 -10.83 17.54 -9.62
C THR A 271 -9.38 17.58 -9.14
N VAL A 272 -8.64 16.52 -9.41
CA VAL A 272 -7.21 16.39 -9.09
C VAL A 272 -6.34 16.29 -10.35
N SER A 273 -6.89 16.60 -11.52
CA SER A 273 -6.15 16.56 -12.80
C SER A 273 -4.88 17.42 -12.79
N HIS A 274 -4.88 18.50 -12.01
CA HIS A 274 -3.69 19.35 -11.79
C HIS A 274 -2.54 18.62 -11.06
N LEU A 275 -2.81 17.47 -10.42
CA LEU A 275 -1.80 16.62 -9.79
C LEU A 275 -1.22 15.58 -10.76
N ARG A 276 -1.78 15.51 -11.96
CA ARG A 276 -1.27 14.58 -12.98
C ARG A 276 0.18 14.91 -13.28
N PRO A 277 1.11 13.96 -13.12
CA PRO A 277 2.50 14.20 -13.46
C PRO A 277 2.64 14.52 -14.96
N ASP A 278 3.53 15.42 -15.32
CA ASP A 278 3.86 15.73 -16.72
C ASP A 278 4.40 14.50 -17.48
N CYS A 279 4.81 13.47 -16.74
CA CYS A 279 5.36 12.23 -17.27
C CYS A 279 4.91 11.03 -16.43
N LEU A 280 4.42 9.99 -17.09
CA LEU A 280 4.05 8.70 -16.51
C LEU A 280 5.21 8.01 -15.75
N SER A 281 6.43 8.49 -15.94
CA SER A 281 7.65 7.99 -15.30
C SER A 281 7.66 8.06 -13.76
N GLN A 282 6.67 8.69 -13.13
CA GLN A 282 6.61 8.78 -11.66
C GLN A 282 5.87 7.61 -11.01
N LEU A 283 4.99 6.93 -11.73
CA LEU A 283 4.29 5.73 -11.27
C LEU A 283 5.03 4.45 -11.69
N GLY A 284 4.73 3.35 -11.02
CA GLY A 284 5.31 2.05 -11.32
C GLY A 284 6.76 1.88 -10.90
N LEU A 285 7.37 2.85 -10.23
CA LEU A 285 8.77 2.76 -9.81
C LEU A 285 8.93 1.81 -8.61
N PHE A 286 9.90 0.91 -8.71
CA PHE A 286 10.25 -0.02 -7.63
C PHE A 286 11.76 -0.33 -7.64
N TYR A 287 12.27 -0.77 -6.49
CA TYR A 287 13.66 -1.22 -6.38
C TYR A 287 13.76 -2.74 -6.52
N ALA A 288 14.53 -3.21 -7.51
CA ALA A 288 14.99 -4.58 -7.61
C ALA A 288 16.43 -4.66 -7.05
N GLY A 289 16.57 -4.94 -5.77
CA GLY A 289 17.84 -4.72 -5.04
C GLY A 289 18.15 -3.23 -4.94
N ASN A 290 19.28 -2.81 -5.52
CA ASN A 290 19.70 -1.41 -5.57
C ASN A 290 19.38 -0.71 -6.91
N ILE A 291 18.69 -1.40 -7.82
CA ILE A 291 18.40 -0.89 -9.16
C ILE A 291 16.96 -0.38 -9.18
N LEU A 292 16.77 0.90 -9.50
CA LEU A 292 15.45 1.47 -9.74
C LEU A 292 14.93 0.99 -11.10
N ARG A 293 13.72 0.48 -11.10
CA ARG A 293 13.02 -0.04 -12.29
C ARG A 293 11.60 0.48 -12.34
N GLN A 294 10.94 0.31 -13.49
CA GLN A 294 9.55 0.66 -13.70
C GLN A 294 8.75 -0.57 -14.13
N SER A 295 7.49 -0.61 -13.72
CA SER A 295 6.51 -1.66 -14.04
C SER A 295 5.18 -0.99 -14.42
N ASP A 296 4.72 -1.23 -15.64
CA ASP A 296 3.43 -0.71 -16.11
C ASP A 296 2.25 -1.29 -15.34
N PRO A 297 2.20 -2.60 -15.00
CA PRO A 297 1.15 -3.12 -14.12
C PRO A 297 1.12 -2.48 -12.74
N LEU A 298 2.29 -2.17 -12.16
CA LEU A 298 2.36 -1.45 -10.88
C LEU A 298 1.89 0.00 -11.03
N ALA A 299 2.24 0.69 -12.12
CA ALA A 299 1.80 2.05 -12.40
C ALA A 299 0.27 2.14 -12.45
N LEU A 300 -0.37 1.27 -13.22
CA LEU A 300 -1.82 1.17 -13.29
C LEU A 300 -2.44 0.81 -11.93
N THR A 301 -1.82 -0.11 -11.18
CA THR A 301 -2.28 -0.46 -9.82
C THR A 301 -2.27 0.77 -8.91
N GLN A 302 -1.17 1.53 -8.90
CA GLN A 302 -1.05 2.75 -8.10
C GLN A 302 -2.09 3.79 -8.50
N LEU A 303 -2.32 3.97 -9.81
CA LEU A 303 -3.28 4.93 -10.32
C LEU A 303 -4.74 4.56 -9.99
N ILE A 304 -5.10 3.28 -10.09
CA ILE A 304 -6.44 2.80 -9.72
C ILE A 304 -6.67 2.96 -8.20
N VAL A 305 -5.67 2.68 -7.38
CA VAL A 305 -5.75 2.95 -5.94
C VAL A 305 -5.90 4.44 -5.65
N LEU A 306 -5.19 5.31 -6.38
CA LEU A 306 -5.35 6.76 -6.30
C LEU A 306 -6.78 7.18 -6.65
N TYR A 307 -7.38 6.59 -7.67
CA TYR A 307 -8.76 6.86 -8.06
C TYR A 307 -9.75 6.51 -6.92
N HIS A 308 -9.60 5.36 -6.25
CA HIS A 308 -10.38 5.03 -5.06
C HIS A 308 -10.22 6.08 -3.95
N VAL A 309 -8.99 6.53 -3.70
CA VAL A 309 -8.71 7.55 -2.67
C VAL A 309 -9.35 8.89 -3.02
N VAL A 310 -9.26 9.34 -4.27
CA VAL A 310 -9.87 10.58 -4.77
C VAL A 310 -11.40 10.50 -4.69
N ASN A 311 -11.98 9.38 -5.11
CA ASN A 311 -13.43 9.17 -5.02
C ASN A 311 -13.91 9.28 -3.56
N LYS A 312 -13.16 8.69 -2.62
CA LYS A 312 -13.49 8.79 -1.20
C LYS A 312 -13.34 10.20 -0.64
N MET A 313 -12.38 11.00 -1.14
CA MET A 313 -12.28 12.42 -0.79
C MET A 313 -13.52 13.21 -1.22
N HIS A 314 -14.07 12.89 -2.40
CA HIS A 314 -15.29 13.55 -2.91
C HIS A 314 -16.53 13.16 -2.10
N GLU A 315 -16.67 11.90 -1.73
CA GLU A 315 -17.78 11.44 -0.88
C GLU A 315 -17.76 12.20 0.46
N ALA A 316 -16.62 12.26 1.14
CA ALA A 316 -16.45 12.96 2.41
C ALA A 316 -16.79 14.46 2.28
N ALA A 317 -16.32 15.13 1.23
CA ALA A 317 -16.61 16.54 1.00
C ALA A 317 -18.12 16.80 0.73
N SER A 318 -18.81 15.84 0.13
CA SER A 318 -20.25 15.94 -0.15
C SER A 318 -21.09 15.75 1.10
N GLU A 319 -20.68 14.89 2.01
CA GLU A 319 -21.37 14.64 3.29
C GLU A 319 -21.27 15.84 4.27
N GLU A 320 -20.16 16.61 4.23
CA GLU A 320 -20.00 17.82 5.06
C GLU A 320 -20.86 19.01 4.58
N THR A 321 -21.39 18.95 3.37
CA THR A 321 -22.16 20.07 2.76
C THR A 321 -23.67 19.91 2.98
N LEU A 322 -24.14 18.78 3.50
CA LEU A 322 -25.53 18.46 3.82
C LEU A 322 -25.84 18.64 5.32
#